data_82a1073b88478213c70446048130fbf5
#
_entry.id   82a1073b88478213c70446048130fbf5
#
_cell.length_a   1.000
_cell.length_b   1.000
_cell.length_c   1.000
_cell.angle_alpha   90.00
_cell.angle_beta   90.00
_cell.angle_gamma   90.00
#
_symmetry.space_group_name_H-M   'P 1'
#
loop_
_entity.id
_entity.type
_entity.pdbx_description
1 polymer ?
#
loop_
_entity_poly.entity_id
_entity_poly.type
_entity_poly.pdbx_seq_one_letter_code
_entity_poly.pdbx_strand_id
1 'polypeptide(L)'
;MEGCIPDASQDARIEARELGRILDAFLRTLTPENQMVFLRRYWYADTVAQIAARYGIGQSAVQMRLSRTKGKLAAYLAKEGIQV
;
A
#
# COMPACT_ATOMS: atom_id res chain seq x y z
N MET A 1 -13.36 27.42 -3.46
CA MET A 1 -13.05 27.07 -3.33
C MET A 1 -12.86 26.40 -3.42
N GLU A 2 -12.76 26.16 -3.48
CA GLU A 2 -12.44 25.56 -3.47
C GLU A 2 -11.98 25.10 -3.96
N GLY A 3 -11.94 25.19 -4.04
CA GLY A 3 -11.41 24.57 -4.27
C GLY A 3 -10.79 24.38 -5.11
N CYS A 4 -10.74 24.77 -5.48
CA CYS A 4 -10.13 24.58 -6.40
C CYS A 4 -8.90 24.44 -6.35
N ILE A 5 -8.46 24.81 -5.75
CA ILE A 5 -7.40 24.54 -5.49
C ILE A 5 -6.74 23.40 -5.84
N PRO A 6 -7.17 22.43 -5.66
CA PRO A 6 -6.57 21.21 -5.91
C PRO A 6 -6.38 20.93 -7.34
N ASP A 7 -6.89 21.69 -8.14
CA ASP A 7 -6.78 21.40 -9.53
C ASP A 7 -5.39 21.29 -10.04
N ALA A 8 -4.54 22.20 -9.64
CA ALA A 8 -3.16 22.17 -10.10
C ALA A 8 -2.48 20.91 -9.62
N SER A 9 -2.80 20.50 -8.42
CA SER A 9 -2.22 19.30 -7.88
C SER A 9 -2.63 18.08 -8.68
N GLN A 10 -3.86 18.06 -9.08
CA GLN A 10 -4.36 16.92 -9.81
C GLN A 10 -3.71 16.75 -11.15
N ASP A 11 -3.34 17.83 -11.77
CA ASP A 11 -2.67 17.74 -13.05
C ASP A 11 -1.35 17.04 -12.96
N ALA A 12 -0.68 17.21 -11.83
CA ALA A 12 0.64 16.62 -11.66
C ALA A 12 0.58 15.27 -10.97
N ARG A 13 -0.59 14.79 -10.63
CA ARG A 13 -0.74 13.56 -9.88
C ARG A 13 -1.61 12.58 -10.59
N ILE A 14 -1.41 11.32 -10.23
CA ILE A 14 -2.23 10.27 -10.73
C ILE A 14 -3.60 10.37 -10.05
N GLU A 15 -4.63 10.07 -10.78
CA GLU A 15 -5.96 10.11 -10.21
C GLU A 15 -6.14 8.98 -9.21
N ALA A 16 -7.00 9.21 -8.22
CA ALA A 16 -7.24 8.22 -7.19
C ALA A 16 -7.74 6.91 -7.78
N ARG A 17 -8.59 6.98 -8.78
CA ARG A 17 -9.12 5.78 -9.44
C ARG A 17 -8.02 4.97 -10.08
N GLU A 18 -7.13 5.66 -10.77
CA GLU A 18 -6.04 4.98 -11.45
C GLU A 18 -5.05 4.41 -10.45
N LEU A 19 -4.78 5.15 -9.38
CA LEU A 19 -3.92 4.66 -8.33
C LEU A 19 -4.53 3.41 -7.70
N GLY A 20 -5.84 3.40 -7.50
CA GLY A 20 -6.53 2.24 -6.96
C GLY A 20 -6.36 1.02 -7.84
N ARG A 21 -6.42 1.20 -9.16
CA ARG A 21 -6.22 0.08 -10.08
C ARG A 21 -4.80 -0.44 -10.02
N ILE A 22 -3.85 0.46 -9.91
CA ILE A 22 -2.44 0.07 -9.84
C ILE A 22 -2.18 -0.68 -8.54
N LEU A 23 -2.72 -0.20 -7.43
CA LEU A 23 -2.55 -0.88 -6.16
C LEU A 23 -3.22 -2.25 -6.16
N ASP A 24 -4.40 -2.34 -6.77
CA ASP A 24 -5.09 -3.62 -6.86
C ASP A 24 -4.25 -4.62 -7.66
N ALA A 25 -3.71 -4.18 -8.78
CA ALA A 25 -2.85 -5.04 -9.59
C ALA A 25 -1.61 -5.45 -8.81
N PHE A 26 -1.02 -4.52 -8.06
CA PHE A 26 0.14 -4.85 -7.24
C PHE A 26 -0.21 -5.89 -6.19
N LEU A 27 -1.34 -5.71 -5.52
CA LEU A 27 -1.73 -6.65 -4.47
C LEU A 27 -1.90 -8.06 -5.01
N ARG A 28 -2.33 -8.18 -6.25
CA ARG A 28 -2.48 -9.50 -6.86
C ARG A 28 -1.17 -10.20 -7.09
N THR A 29 -0.06 -9.47 -7.08
CA THR A 29 1.25 -10.09 -7.24
C THR A 29 1.77 -10.67 -5.94
N LEU A 30 1.12 -10.37 -4.82
CA LEU A 30 1.55 -10.83 -3.52
C LEU A 30 0.91 -12.16 -3.16
N THR A 31 1.59 -12.90 -2.27
CA THR A 31 0.95 -14.09 -1.71
C THR A 31 -0.25 -13.64 -0.88
N PRO A 32 -1.24 -14.53 -0.69
CA PRO A 32 -2.41 -14.16 0.11
C PRO A 32 -2.04 -13.67 1.50
N GLU A 33 -1.03 -14.26 2.12
CA GLU A 33 -0.60 -13.84 3.45
C GLU A 33 -0.05 -12.43 3.45
N ASN A 34 0.83 -12.14 2.51
CA ASN A 34 1.41 -10.80 2.44
C ASN A 34 0.36 -9.77 2.07
N GLN A 35 -0.56 -10.15 1.19
CA GLN A 35 -1.64 -9.28 0.81
C GLN A 35 -2.49 -8.89 2.02
N MET A 36 -2.85 -9.87 2.84
CA MET A 36 -3.67 -9.60 4.01
C MET A 36 -2.93 -8.78 5.06
N VAL A 37 -1.64 -9.07 5.28
CA VAL A 37 -0.86 -8.31 6.24
C VAL A 37 -0.80 -6.85 5.81
N PHE A 38 -0.56 -6.62 4.53
CA PHE A 38 -0.48 -5.27 4.00
C PHE A 38 -1.82 -4.54 4.15
N LEU A 39 -2.92 -5.20 3.77
CA LEU A 39 -4.24 -4.61 3.87
C LEU A 39 -4.63 -4.32 5.32
N ARG A 40 -4.33 -5.23 6.23
CA ARG A 40 -4.63 -5.02 7.64
C ARG A 40 -3.92 -3.78 8.17
N ARG A 41 -2.69 -3.58 7.76
CA ARG A 41 -1.92 -2.46 8.27
C ARG A 41 -2.38 -1.12 7.68
N TYR A 42 -2.65 -1.10 6.39
CA TYR A 42 -2.88 0.16 5.71
C TYR A 42 -4.33 0.45 5.38
N TRP A 43 -5.15 -0.56 5.26
CA TRP A 43 -6.56 -0.36 4.97
C TRP A 43 -7.40 -0.40 6.23
N TYR A 44 -7.15 -1.39 7.08
CA TYR A 44 -7.91 -1.56 8.32
C TYR A 44 -7.28 -0.86 9.51
N ALA A 45 -6.07 -0.31 9.32
CA ALA A 45 -5.37 0.44 10.36
C ALA A 45 -5.06 -0.40 11.61
N ASP A 46 -4.85 -1.70 11.42
CA ASP A 46 -4.44 -2.56 12.52
C ASP A 46 -3.01 -2.21 12.92
N THR A 47 -2.71 -2.35 14.20
CA THR A 47 -1.34 -2.20 14.65
C THR A 47 -0.54 -3.46 14.33
N VAL A 48 0.78 -3.32 14.34
CA VAL A 48 1.66 -4.47 14.11
C VAL A 48 1.36 -5.56 15.15
N ALA A 49 1.13 -5.16 16.40
CA ALA A 49 0.82 -6.12 17.45
C ALA A 49 -0.48 -6.87 17.16
N GLN A 50 -1.49 -6.16 16.65
CA GLN A 50 -2.77 -6.78 16.34
C GLN A 50 -2.62 -7.78 15.19
N ILE A 51 -1.85 -7.41 14.18
CA ILE A 51 -1.62 -8.31 13.04
C ILE A 51 -0.87 -9.55 13.50
N ALA A 52 0.16 -9.35 14.33
CA ALA A 52 0.95 -10.46 14.83
C ALA A 52 0.07 -11.45 15.60
N ALA A 53 -0.82 -10.93 16.45
CA ALA A 53 -1.71 -11.78 17.22
C ALA A 53 -2.70 -12.50 16.33
N ARG A 54 -3.22 -11.81 15.32
CA ARG A 54 -4.22 -12.38 14.41
C ARG A 54 -3.66 -13.56 13.63
N TYR A 55 -2.42 -13.44 13.18
CA TYR A 55 -1.85 -14.47 12.33
C TYR A 55 -0.87 -15.39 13.06
N GLY A 56 -0.72 -15.18 14.38
CA GLY A 56 0.11 -16.07 15.18
C GLY A 56 1.59 -16.00 14.84
N ILE A 57 2.07 -14.83 14.46
CA ILE A 57 3.48 -14.63 14.15
C ILE A 57 4.02 -13.50 15.02
N GLY A 58 5.34 -13.37 15.06
CA GLY A 58 5.95 -12.32 15.86
C GLY A 58 5.81 -10.96 15.20
N GLN A 59 5.91 -9.91 16.02
CA GLN A 59 5.84 -8.56 15.51
C GLN A 59 6.99 -8.25 14.56
N SER A 60 8.16 -8.81 14.81
CA SER A 60 9.31 -8.63 13.93
C SER A 60 9.00 -9.21 12.54
N ALA A 61 8.32 -10.35 12.51
CA ALA A 61 7.96 -10.96 11.25
C ALA A 61 6.98 -10.09 10.49
N VAL A 62 6.01 -9.50 11.20
CA VAL A 62 5.05 -8.59 10.56
C VAL A 62 5.79 -7.39 9.99
N GLN A 63 6.68 -6.79 10.76
CA GLN A 63 7.41 -5.62 10.29
C GLN A 63 8.26 -5.95 9.08
N MET A 64 8.89 -7.11 9.07
CA MET A 64 9.71 -7.53 7.94
C MET A 64 8.85 -7.72 6.69
N ARG A 65 7.69 -8.35 6.83
CA ARG A 65 6.78 -8.53 5.70
C ARG A 65 6.33 -7.19 5.15
N LEU A 66 5.98 -6.25 6.03
CA LEU A 66 5.55 -4.94 5.61
C LEU A 66 6.67 -4.17 4.93
N SER A 67 7.87 -4.25 5.47
CA SER A 67 9.01 -3.56 4.91
C SER A 67 9.31 -4.08 3.50
N ARG A 68 9.29 -5.38 3.32
CA ARG A 68 9.53 -5.98 2.01
C ARG A 68 8.44 -5.61 1.03
N THR A 69 7.20 -5.60 1.49
CA THR A 69 6.08 -5.26 0.63
C THR A 69 6.15 -3.80 0.20
N LYS A 70 6.52 -2.92 1.12
CA LYS A 70 6.71 -1.52 0.76
C LYS A 70 7.79 -1.35 -0.28
N GLY A 71 8.89 -2.08 -0.15
CA GLY A 71 9.96 -2.03 -1.13
C GLY A 71 9.48 -2.49 -2.49
N LYS A 72 8.71 -3.56 -2.52
CA LYS A 72 8.15 -4.05 -3.77
C LYS A 72 7.19 -3.05 -4.39
N LEU A 73 6.38 -2.41 -3.53
CA LEU A 73 5.44 -1.42 -4.02
C LEU A 73 6.18 -0.22 -4.62
N ALA A 74 7.22 0.25 -3.95
CA ALA A 74 7.98 1.38 -4.47
C ALA A 74 8.57 1.04 -5.84
N ALA A 75 9.12 -0.16 -5.98
CA ALA A 75 9.68 -0.60 -7.24
C ALA A 75 8.60 -0.72 -8.31
N TYR A 76 7.44 -1.23 -7.92
CA TYR A 76 6.33 -1.39 -8.85
C TYR A 76 5.84 -0.03 -9.36
N LEU A 77 5.69 0.93 -8.45
CA LEU A 77 5.26 2.26 -8.83
C LEU A 77 6.28 2.96 -9.72
N ALA A 78 7.56 2.77 -9.42
CA ALA A 78 8.60 3.36 -10.24
C ALA A 78 8.55 2.78 -11.65
N LYS A 79 8.26 1.49 -11.75
CA LYS A 79 8.16 0.82 -13.03
C LYS A 79 6.98 1.36 -13.83
N GLU A 80 5.92 1.76 -13.14
CA GLU A 80 4.75 2.33 -13.78
C GLU A 80 4.92 3.82 -14.06
N GLY A 81 6.07 4.37 -13.70
CA GLY A 81 6.35 5.79 -13.95
C GLY A 81 5.78 6.72 -12.89
N ILE A 82 5.44 6.18 -11.74
CA ILE A 82 4.84 6.97 -10.68
C ILE A 82 5.89 7.28 -9.62
N GLN A 83 5.95 8.54 -9.25
CA GLN A 83 6.85 8.99 -8.22
C GLN A 83 6.17 8.96 -6.86
N VAL A 84 6.84 8.43 -5.87
CA VAL A 84 6.27 8.37 -4.52
C VAL A 84 7.15 9.10 -3.53
#